data_0dadc6d4e99732fb8ec2b40dce3e6cfc
#
_entry.id   0dadc6d4e99732fb8ec2b40dce3e6cfc
#
_cell.length_a   1.000
_cell.length_b   1.000
_cell.length_c   1.000
_cell.angle_alpha   90.00
_cell.angle_beta   90.00
_cell.angle_gamma   90.00
#
_symmetry.space_group_name_H-M   'P 1'
#
loop_
_entity.id
_entity.type
_entity.pdbx_description
1 polymer ?
#
loop_
_entity_poly.entity_id
_entity_poly.type
_entity_poly.pdbx_seq_one_letter_code
_entity_poly.pdbx_strand_id
1 'polypeptide(L)'
;MIASLMAFLCRHIVMFGILKFYAGLVIGFGLGVYFLPILIAEKSLDKASTTALSDSALRRGTFVRDLPGSDGLHWGDGVIMVNADRIWLDSKIAPGPDYRLYLTQKYVETGAGFQNIKAQSIQIGPVKAFENFSLDLPDGLDATNYRAVLIWCEAFEQFITAAELR
;
A
#
# COMPACT_ATOMS: atom_id res chain seq x y z
N MET A 1 46.59 14.00 35.12
CA MET A 1 46.07 12.63 35.04
C MET A 1 44.55 12.55 35.25
N ILE A 2 43.98 13.13 36.28
CA ILE A 2 42.51 13.15 36.53
C ILE A 2 41.73 13.89 35.44
N ALA A 3 42.20 15.05 34.98
CA ALA A 3 41.54 15.82 33.89
C ALA A 3 41.50 15.08 32.57
N SER A 4 42.54 14.33 32.23
CA SER A 4 42.62 13.49 31.02
C SER A 4 41.63 12.31 31.08
N LEU A 5 41.47 11.70 32.25
CA LEU A 5 40.52 10.62 32.48
C LEU A 5 39.08 11.12 32.41
N MET A 6 38.79 12.28 33.00
CA MET A 6 37.47 12.90 32.91
C MET A 6 37.11 13.27 31.47
N ALA A 7 38.00 13.86 30.69
CA ALA A 7 37.79 14.18 29.29
C ALA A 7 37.53 12.92 28.46
N PHE A 8 38.23 11.83 28.72
CA PHE A 8 38.00 10.54 28.05
C PHE A 8 36.62 9.98 28.37
N LEU A 9 36.22 9.96 29.65
CA LEU A 9 34.89 9.49 30.09
C LEU A 9 33.76 10.36 29.52
N CYS A 10 33.89 11.69 29.57
CA CYS A 10 32.89 12.60 29.02
C CYS A 10 32.72 12.39 27.50
N ARG A 11 33.81 12.19 26.76
CA ARG A 11 33.78 11.94 25.33
C ARG A 11 33.03 10.65 25.00
N HIS A 12 33.22 9.59 25.75
CA HIS A 12 32.50 8.34 25.54
C HIS A 12 31.02 8.45 25.90
N ILE A 13 30.68 9.14 27.01
CA ILE A 13 29.27 9.37 27.39
C ILE A 13 28.55 10.17 26.30
N VAL A 14 29.16 11.25 25.78
CA VAL A 14 28.58 12.06 24.70
C VAL A 14 28.42 11.22 23.42
N MET A 15 29.44 10.45 23.03
CA MET A 15 29.40 9.59 21.87
C MET A 15 28.29 8.53 21.97
N PHE A 16 28.14 7.86 23.10
CA PHE A 16 27.05 6.92 23.34
C PHE A 16 25.67 7.60 23.38
N GLY A 17 25.59 8.83 23.89
CA GLY A 17 24.39 9.64 23.87
C GLY A 17 23.94 9.95 22.45
N ILE A 18 24.86 10.39 21.60
CA ILE A 18 24.63 10.67 20.18
C ILE A 18 24.21 9.41 19.46
N LEU A 19 24.90 8.27 19.67
CA LEU A 19 24.55 7.00 19.04
C LEU A 19 23.13 6.55 19.39
N LYS A 20 22.76 6.62 20.69
CA LYS A 20 21.40 6.29 21.14
C LYS A 20 20.36 7.22 20.55
N PHE A 21 20.66 8.52 20.43
CA PHE A 21 19.76 9.49 19.81
C PHE A 21 19.48 9.14 18.34
N TYR A 22 20.52 8.88 17.54
CA TYR A 22 20.34 8.49 16.15
C TYR A 22 19.66 7.14 15.99
N ALA A 23 19.99 6.17 16.84
CA ALA A 23 19.31 4.88 16.85
C ALA A 23 17.80 5.04 17.14
N GLY A 24 17.47 5.85 18.16
CA GLY A 24 16.08 6.17 18.50
C GLY A 24 15.35 6.90 17.39
N LEU A 25 16.02 7.81 16.70
CA LEU A 25 15.45 8.55 15.56
C LEU A 25 15.13 7.62 14.38
N VAL A 26 16.05 6.73 14.03
CA VAL A 26 15.83 5.74 12.94
C VAL A 26 14.69 4.79 13.27
N ILE A 27 14.69 4.24 14.50
CA ILE A 27 13.61 3.35 14.96
C ILE A 27 12.27 4.10 15.01
N GLY A 28 12.26 5.31 15.59
CA GLY A 28 11.05 6.13 15.68
C GLY A 28 10.49 6.52 14.32
N PHE A 29 11.36 6.85 13.36
CA PHE A 29 10.96 7.12 11.98
C PHE A 29 10.34 5.88 11.33
N GLY A 30 10.99 4.71 11.43
CA GLY A 30 10.46 3.47 10.87
C GLY A 30 9.11 3.08 11.47
N LEU A 31 8.96 3.19 12.79
CA LEU A 31 7.68 2.97 13.46
C LEU A 31 6.63 3.99 13.02
N GLY A 32 6.99 5.26 12.86
CA GLY A 32 6.10 6.31 12.38
C GLY A 32 5.56 6.01 10.97
N VAL A 33 6.44 5.64 10.04
CA VAL A 33 6.05 5.28 8.67
C VAL A 33 5.10 4.08 8.65
N TYR A 34 5.30 3.10 9.54
CA TYR A 34 4.45 1.91 9.62
C TYR A 34 3.11 2.18 10.32
N PHE A 35 3.12 2.84 11.48
CA PHE A 35 1.93 3.00 12.30
C PHE A 35 1.05 4.19 11.89
N LEU A 36 1.63 5.27 11.36
CA LEU A 36 0.86 6.46 11.01
C LEU A 36 -0.25 6.16 10.00
N PRO A 37 -0.03 5.43 8.89
CA PRO A 37 -1.11 5.09 7.96
C PRO A 37 -2.25 4.32 8.62
N ILE A 38 -1.95 3.43 9.57
CA ILE A 38 -2.96 2.67 10.31
C ILE A 38 -3.81 3.59 11.19
N LEU A 39 -3.17 4.55 11.86
CA LEU A 39 -3.85 5.48 12.78
C LEU A 39 -4.75 6.49 12.06
N ILE A 40 -4.40 6.88 10.83
CA ILE A 40 -5.16 7.85 10.02
C ILE A 40 -5.99 7.19 8.93
N ALA A 41 -6.06 5.83 8.91
CA ALA A 41 -6.83 5.09 7.92
C ALA A 41 -8.31 5.53 7.92
N GLU A 42 -8.87 5.68 6.73
CA GLU A 42 -10.29 5.94 6.58
C GLU A 42 -11.11 4.72 7.01
N LYS A 43 -12.37 4.98 7.39
CA LYS A 43 -13.27 3.92 7.82
C LYS A 43 -13.53 2.94 6.67
N SER A 44 -13.29 1.67 6.93
CA SER A 44 -13.63 0.58 6.01
C SER A 44 -15.15 0.49 5.78
N LEU A 45 -15.55 0.00 4.63
CA LEU A 45 -16.94 -0.40 4.40
C LEU A 45 -17.31 -1.54 5.34
N ASP A 46 -18.55 -1.54 5.81
CA ASP A 46 -19.06 -2.68 6.54
C ASP A 46 -19.32 -3.88 5.59
N LYS A 47 -19.33 -5.06 6.16
CA LYS A 47 -19.49 -6.29 5.38
C LYS A 47 -20.83 -6.38 4.65
N ALA A 48 -21.89 -5.79 5.22
CA ALA A 48 -23.21 -5.77 4.57
C ALA A 48 -23.19 -4.91 3.30
N SER A 49 -22.53 -3.74 3.37
CA SER A 49 -22.33 -2.87 2.20
C SER A 49 -21.50 -3.53 1.12
N THR A 50 -20.40 -4.22 1.49
CA THR A 50 -19.56 -4.95 0.54
C THR A 50 -20.32 -6.08 -0.14
N THR A 51 -21.13 -6.83 0.63
CA THR A 51 -21.97 -7.92 0.09
C THR A 51 -23.03 -7.37 -0.86
N ALA A 52 -23.72 -6.29 -0.50
CA ALA A 52 -24.73 -5.65 -1.35
C ALA A 52 -24.15 -5.15 -2.69
N LEU A 53 -22.90 -4.63 -2.65
CA LEU A 53 -22.19 -4.22 -3.87
C LEU A 53 -21.80 -5.42 -4.74
N SER A 54 -21.53 -6.58 -4.14
CA SER A 54 -21.03 -7.76 -4.87
C SER A 54 -21.98 -8.25 -5.96
N ASP A 55 -23.30 -8.08 -5.78
CA ASP A 55 -24.28 -8.45 -6.79
C ASP A 55 -24.25 -7.53 -8.01
N SER A 56 -23.71 -6.32 -7.89
CA SER A 56 -23.54 -5.35 -8.97
C SER A 56 -22.22 -5.47 -9.74
N ALA A 57 -21.35 -6.39 -9.33
CA ALA A 57 -20.03 -6.53 -9.94
C ALA A 57 -20.12 -7.04 -11.37
N LEU A 58 -19.53 -6.31 -12.31
CA LEU A 58 -19.39 -6.69 -13.72
C LEU A 58 -18.18 -7.60 -13.93
N ARG A 59 -17.10 -7.35 -13.18
CA ARG A 59 -15.86 -8.14 -13.26
C ARG A 59 -15.25 -8.29 -11.87
N ARG A 60 -14.46 -9.35 -11.69
CA ARG A 60 -13.80 -9.71 -10.43
C ARG A 60 -12.36 -10.13 -10.66
N GLY A 61 -11.51 -9.88 -9.67
CA GLY A 61 -10.16 -10.40 -9.61
C GLY A 61 -9.86 -10.86 -8.19
N THR A 62 -8.78 -11.58 -7.99
CA THR A 62 -8.37 -12.04 -6.67
C THR A 62 -6.95 -11.57 -6.39
N PHE A 63 -6.77 -10.78 -5.34
CA PHE A 63 -5.47 -10.53 -4.77
C PHE A 63 -5.00 -11.77 -4.00
N VAL A 64 -3.79 -12.19 -4.24
CA VAL A 64 -3.13 -13.29 -3.54
C VAL A 64 -1.87 -12.79 -2.86
N ARG A 65 -1.58 -13.33 -1.67
CA ARG A 65 -0.46 -12.85 -0.84
C ARG A 65 0.91 -13.06 -1.46
N ASP A 66 1.07 -14.17 -2.15
CA ASP A 66 2.39 -14.67 -2.56
C ASP A 66 2.67 -14.39 -4.04
N LEU A 67 2.42 -13.16 -4.49
CA LEU A 67 2.87 -12.72 -5.81
C LEU A 67 4.39 -12.50 -5.82
N PRO A 68 5.06 -12.67 -6.97
CA PRO A 68 6.52 -12.47 -7.08
C PRO A 68 7.03 -11.10 -6.61
N GLY A 69 6.20 -10.06 -6.69
CA GLY A 69 6.53 -8.72 -6.23
C GLY A 69 6.05 -8.38 -4.81
N SER A 70 5.31 -9.30 -4.18
CA SER A 70 4.80 -9.15 -2.80
C SER A 70 5.80 -9.71 -1.78
N ASP A 71 5.70 -9.27 -0.53
CA ASP A 71 6.50 -9.73 0.59
C ASP A 71 5.70 -9.69 1.91
N GLY A 72 6.36 -9.92 3.05
CA GLY A 72 5.70 -9.92 4.36
C GLY A 72 5.08 -8.58 4.79
N LEU A 73 5.50 -7.48 4.18
CA LEU A 73 5.01 -6.12 4.44
C LEU A 73 4.16 -5.55 3.29
N HIS A 74 4.22 -6.15 2.10
CA HIS A 74 3.59 -5.67 0.86
C HIS A 74 2.80 -6.79 0.23
N TRP A 75 1.50 -6.84 0.49
CA TRP A 75 0.61 -7.91 0.02
C TRP A 75 -0.84 -7.43 -0.03
N GLY A 76 -1.64 -8.13 -0.80
CA GLY A 76 -3.10 -8.05 -0.79
C GLY A 76 -3.72 -9.44 -0.72
N ASP A 77 -4.94 -9.52 -0.19
CA ASP A 77 -5.70 -10.75 -0.07
C ASP A 77 -7.19 -10.46 -0.26
N GLY A 78 -7.89 -11.31 -0.99
CA GLY A 78 -9.32 -11.21 -1.19
C GLY A 78 -9.77 -10.83 -2.58
N VAL A 79 -11.07 -10.59 -2.72
CA VAL A 79 -11.69 -10.35 -4.01
C VAL A 79 -11.83 -8.86 -4.27
N ILE A 80 -11.23 -8.40 -5.35
CA ILE A 80 -11.43 -7.06 -5.90
C ILE A 80 -12.50 -7.12 -6.98
N MET A 81 -13.44 -6.21 -6.93
CA MET A 81 -14.61 -6.17 -7.80
C MET A 81 -14.75 -4.80 -8.44
N VAL A 82 -15.32 -4.75 -9.63
CA VAL A 82 -15.55 -3.52 -10.37
C VAL A 82 -16.90 -3.56 -11.05
N ASN A 83 -17.60 -2.42 -11.04
CA ASN A 83 -18.78 -2.16 -11.88
C ASN A 83 -18.57 -0.88 -12.70
N ALA A 84 -19.65 -0.29 -13.24
CA ALA A 84 -19.57 0.92 -14.05
C ALA A 84 -19.07 2.15 -13.28
N ASP A 85 -19.35 2.22 -11.95
CA ASP A 85 -19.20 3.45 -11.18
C ASP A 85 -18.06 3.36 -10.15
N ARG A 86 -17.66 2.16 -9.76
CA ARG A 86 -16.70 1.97 -8.67
C ARG A 86 -15.93 0.66 -8.73
N ILE A 87 -14.85 0.64 -7.94
CA ILE A 87 -14.03 -0.52 -7.65
C ILE A 87 -13.93 -0.70 -6.14
N TRP A 88 -14.06 -1.94 -5.64
CA TRP A 88 -14.01 -2.21 -4.21
C TRP A 88 -13.36 -3.55 -3.90
N LEU A 89 -12.77 -3.63 -2.72
CA LEU A 89 -12.14 -4.84 -2.18
C LEU A 89 -13.06 -5.45 -1.10
N ASP A 90 -13.28 -6.76 -1.17
CA ASP A 90 -13.79 -7.56 -0.05
C ASP A 90 -12.62 -8.36 0.52
N SER A 91 -12.04 -7.91 1.57
CA SER A 91 -10.95 -8.39 2.40
C SER A 91 -9.92 -7.29 2.70
N LYS A 92 -8.62 -7.54 2.65
CA LYS A 92 -7.60 -6.63 3.16
C LYS A 92 -6.31 -6.60 2.36
N ILE A 93 -5.57 -5.51 2.55
CA ILE A 93 -4.20 -5.32 2.06
C ILE A 93 -3.28 -4.95 3.23
N ALA A 94 -1.99 -5.16 3.08
CA ALA A 94 -1.00 -4.65 4.03
C ALA A 94 -1.15 -3.14 4.18
N PRO A 95 -1.08 -2.59 5.41
CA PRO A 95 -1.10 -1.15 5.60
C PRO A 95 0.21 -0.52 5.10
N GLY A 96 0.12 0.70 4.59
CA GLY A 96 1.29 1.47 4.17
C GLY A 96 0.92 2.88 3.71
N PRO A 97 1.93 3.73 3.56
CA PRO A 97 1.73 5.11 3.16
C PRO A 97 1.48 5.21 1.65
N ASP A 98 0.73 6.20 1.25
CA ASP A 98 0.56 6.67 -0.14
C ASP A 98 0.26 5.59 -1.18
N TYR A 99 -0.67 4.69 -0.85
CA TYR A 99 -1.15 3.69 -1.80
C TYR A 99 -2.07 4.30 -2.85
N ARG A 100 -1.87 3.89 -4.11
CA ARG A 100 -2.69 4.25 -5.25
C ARG A 100 -3.19 3.00 -5.94
N LEU A 101 -4.45 3.05 -6.37
CA LEU A 101 -5.04 2.01 -7.18
C LEU A 101 -4.92 2.39 -8.65
N TYR A 102 -4.48 1.45 -9.44
CA TYR A 102 -4.34 1.56 -10.89
C TYR A 102 -5.17 0.52 -11.63
N LEU A 103 -5.74 0.93 -12.75
CA LEU A 103 -6.24 0.02 -13.78
C LEU A 103 -5.20 -0.10 -14.89
N THR A 104 -4.88 -1.32 -15.29
CA THR A 104 -3.84 -1.62 -16.26
C THR A 104 -4.36 -2.48 -17.39
N GLN A 105 -3.82 -2.29 -18.61
CA GLN A 105 -4.16 -3.12 -19.77
C GLN A 105 -3.44 -4.47 -19.79
N LYS A 106 -2.41 -4.63 -18.95
CA LYS A 106 -1.66 -5.88 -18.81
C LYS A 106 -1.60 -6.26 -17.33
N TYR A 107 -1.79 -7.53 -17.05
CA TYR A 107 -1.51 -8.08 -15.73
C TYR A 107 -0.02 -8.21 -15.51
N VAL A 108 0.49 -7.72 -14.39
CA VAL A 108 1.88 -7.80 -13.96
C VAL A 108 1.93 -8.11 -12.47
N GLU A 109 2.95 -8.85 -12.04
CA GLU A 109 3.09 -9.37 -10.68
C GLU A 109 4.32 -8.82 -9.94
N THR A 110 5.01 -7.84 -10.54
CA THR A 110 6.25 -7.28 -9.98
C THR A 110 6.31 -5.77 -10.15
N GLY A 111 7.11 -5.11 -9.28
CA GLY A 111 7.36 -3.67 -9.39
C GLY A 111 7.99 -3.25 -10.70
N ALA A 112 9.00 -3.99 -11.18
CA ALA A 112 9.63 -3.72 -12.47
C ALA A 112 8.64 -3.88 -13.64
N GLY A 113 7.77 -4.91 -13.57
CA GLY A 113 6.70 -5.10 -14.55
C GLY A 113 5.74 -3.93 -14.61
N PHE A 114 5.35 -3.40 -13.42
CA PHE A 114 4.46 -2.25 -13.36
C PHE A 114 5.12 -0.96 -13.85
N GLN A 115 6.35 -0.68 -13.46
CA GLN A 115 7.08 0.51 -13.91
C GLN A 115 7.14 0.60 -15.44
N ASN A 116 7.28 -0.52 -16.14
CA ASN A 116 7.29 -0.56 -17.61
C ASN A 116 5.95 -0.17 -18.27
N ILE A 117 4.83 -0.30 -17.54
CA ILE A 117 3.47 -0.01 -18.06
C ILE A 117 2.79 1.15 -17.32
N LYS A 118 3.41 1.71 -16.28
CA LYS A 118 2.80 2.73 -15.41
C LYS A 118 2.32 3.94 -16.20
N ALA A 119 3.09 4.42 -17.17
CA ALA A 119 2.73 5.57 -18.01
C ALA A 119 1.49 5.33 -18.88
N GLN A 120 1.10 4.08 -19.11
CA GLN A 120 -0.05 3.66 -19.90
C GLN A 120 -1.21 3.19 -19.01
N SER A 121 -1.02 3.21 -17.70
CA SER A 121 -2.01 2.80 -16.70
C SER A 121 -2.81 4.00 -16.22
N ILE A 122 -4.04 3.77 -15.78
CA ILE A 122 -4.90 4.82 -15.23
C ILE A 122 -4.86 4.74 -13.70
N GLN A 123 -4.43 5.82 -13.06
CA GLN A 123 -4.55 5.96 -11.62
C GLN A 123 -5.99 6.35 -11.27
N ILE A 124 -6.67 5.53 -10.47
CA ILE A 124 -8.04 5.77 -10.02
C ILE A 124 -8.05 6.71 -8.82
N GLY A 125 -7.22 6.42 -7.81
CA GLY A 125 -7.19 7.27 -6.63
C GLY A 125 -6.36 6.68 -5.48
N PRO A 126 -6.31 7.43 -4.35
CA PRO A 126 -5.63 6.99 -3.15
C PRO A 126 -6.42 5.89 -2.44
N VAL A 127 -5.73 4.86 -1.99
CA VAL A 127 -6.29 3.81 -1.12
C VAL A 127 -5.93 4.17 0.32
N LYS A 128 -6.92 4.62 1.10
CA LYS A 128 -6.74 5.11 2.46
C LYS A 128 -7.33 4.18 3.53
N ALA A 129 -8.09 3.17 3.13
CA ALA A 129 -8.55 2.11 4.01
C ALA A 129 -7.88 0.79 3.58
N PHE A 130 -7.47 -0.02 4.55
CA PHE A 130 -6.71 -1.24 4.28
C PHE A 130 -7.58 -2.51 4.34
N GLU A 131 -8.85 -2.34 4.67
CA GLU A 131 -9.87 -3.38 4.65
C GLU A 131 -11.12 -2.85 3.96
N ASN A 132 -11.76 -3.67 3.13
CA ASN A 132 -13.07 -3.37 2.53
C ASN A 132 -13.18 -1.95 1.98
N PHE A 133 -12.20 -1.48 1.24
CA PHE A 133 -12.23 -0.15 0.65
C PHE A 133 -13.07 -0.10 -0.62
N SER A 134 -13.56 1.09 -0.95
CA SER A 134 -14.19 1.40 -2.23
C SER A 134 -13.66 2.73 -2.77
N LEU A 135 -13.47 2.77 -4.09
CA LEU A 135 -13.11 3.99 -4.83
C LEU A 135 -14.10 4.17 -5.98
N ASP A 136 -14.57 5.39 -6.17
CA ASP A 136 -15.39 5.71 -7.33
C ASP A 136 -14.51 5.81 -8.58
N LEU A 137 -15.01 5.32 -9.70
CA LEU A 137 -14.35 5.46 -10.98
C LEU A 137 -14.58 6.86 -11.54
N PRO A 138 -13.61 7.45 -12.25
CA PRO A 138 -13.80 8.70 -12.96
C PRO A 138 -14.94 8.63 -13.98
N ASP A 139 -15.70 9.70 -14.13
CA ASP A 139 -16.79 9.80 -15.09
C ASP A 139 -16.32 9.44 -16.51
N GLY A 140 -17.08 8.56 -17.16
CA GLY A 140 -16.78 8.11 -18.52
C GLY A 140 -15.65 7.09 -18.64
N LEU A 141 -15.07 6.62 -17.54
CA LEU A 141 -14.08 5.57 -17.56
C LEU A 141 -14.77 4.20 -17.69
N ASP A 142 -14.55 3.53 -18.80
CA ASP A 142 -14.97 2.14 -18.97
C ASP A 142 -13.90 1.18 -18.46
N ALA A 143 -14.13 0.64 -17.26
CA ALA A 143 -13.21 -0.30 -16.62
C ALA A 143 -13.10 -1.64 -17.36
N THR A 144 -14.01 -1.97 -18.27
CA THR A 144 -13.94 -3.20 -19.09
C THR A 144 -12.77 -3.18 -20.07
N ASN A 145 -12.26 -2.01 -20.41
CA ASN A 145 -11.09 -1.83 -21.28
C ASN A 145 -9.76 -2.18 -20.58
N TYR A 146 -9.80 -2.47 -19.27
CA TYR A 146 -8.60 -2.78 -18.48
C TYR A 146 -8.63 -4.25 -18.06
N ARG A 147 -7.44 -4.86 -18.07
CA ARG A 147 -7.29 -6.28 -17.78
C ARG A 147 -7.02 -6.57 -16.33
N ALA A 148 -6.42 -5.62 -15.63
CA ALA A 148 -6.03 -5.87 -14.25
C ALA A 148 -6.14 -4.62 -13.37
N VAL A 149 -6.20 -4.87 -12.06
CA VAL A 149 -6.09 -3.90 -10.97
C VAL A 149 -4.76 -4.10 -10.29
N LEU A 150 -4.11 -3.00 -9.91
CA LEU A 150 -2.83 -3.02 -9.22
C LEU A 150 -2.82 -1.95 -8.12
N ILE A 151 -2.25 -2.27 -6.95
CA ILE A 151 -1.98 -1.33 -5.88
C ILE A 151 -0.48 -1.10 -5.81
N TRP A 152 -0.13 0.19 -5.82
CA TRP A 152 1.23 0.70 -5.83
C TRP A 152 1.43 1.72 -4.72
N CYS A 153 2.55 1.66 -4.02
CA CYS A 153 2.99 2.70 -3.09
C CYS A 153 3.83 3.73 -3.84
N GLU A 154 3.31 4.97 -3.98
CA GLU A 154 4.05 6.03 -4.69
C GLU A 154 5.26 6.53 -3.89
N ALA A 155 5.14 6.66 -2.58
CA ALA A 155 6.20 7.19 -1.73
C ALA A 155 7.48 6.32 -1.73
N PHE A 156 7.34 5.01 -1.94
CA PHE A 156 8.47 4.06 -1.93
C PHE A 156 8.68 3.33 -3.25
N GLU A 157 7.92 3.68 -4.29
CA GLU A 157 7.96 2.98 -5.58
C GLU A 157 7.87 1.46 -5.42
N GLN A 158 6.91 1.02 -4.58
CA GLN A 158 6.79 -0.38 -4.18
C GLN A 158 5.50 -1.01 -4.68
N PHE A 159 5.62 -2.21 -5.28
CA PHE A 159 4.51 -3.06 -5.64
C PHE A 159 3.88 -3.65 -4.37
N ILE A 160 2.55 -3.60 -4.29
CA ILE A 160 1.80 -4.15 -3.16
C ILE A 160 1.10 -5.43 -3.58
N THR A 161 0.23 -5.35 -4.57
CA THR A 161 -0.53 -6.48 -5.09
C THR A 161 -1.14 -6.16 -6.45
N ALA A 162 -1.56 -7.19 -7.18
CA ALA A 162 -2.31 -7.05 -8.42
C ALA A 162 -3.29 -8.23 -8.60
N ALA A 163 -4.36 -7.99 -9.38
CA ALA A 163 -5.31 -9.03 -9.76
C ALA A 163 -5.73 -8.88 -11.22
N GLU A 164 -5.81 -9.98 -11.93
CA GLU A 164 -6.43 -10.02 -13.26
C GLU A 164 -7.95 -9.97 -13.11
N LEU A 165 -8.61 -9.06 -13.83
CA LEU A 165 -10.06 -8.93 -13.88
C LEU A 165 -10.66 -9.90 -14.92
N ARG A 166 -11.63 -10.67 -14.47
CA ARG A 166 -12.39 -11.62 -15.30
C ARG A 166 -13.88 -11.39 -15.18
#